data_c4f41f00c1a4daf1c4e7083ac9f1e0e5
#
_entry.id   c4f41f00c1a4daf1c4e7083ac9f1e0e5
#
_cell.length_a   1.000
_cell.length_b   1.000
_cell.length_c   1.000
_cell.angle_alpha   90.00
_cell.angle_beta   90.00
_cell.angle_gamma   90.00
#
_symmetry.space_group_name_H-M   'P 1'
#
loop_
_entity.id
_entity.type
_entity.pdbx_description
1 polymer ?
#
loop_
_entity_poly.entity_id
_entity_poly.type
_entity_poly.pdbx_seq_one_letter_code
_entity_poly.pdbx_strand_id
1 'polypeptide(L)'
;MSCHAKLSAFAARFAKRDDGAATVEAVIWLPFFFILFGLLADVSMVFHGQSKLLAIVQAANRNMSIGRLKDVTATQNFVLAETAKFTPNARVLTTDVAGLITTTVSVPMADLDLFGVASVFQSGWMNVTAEHLKEI
;
A
#
# COMPACT_ATOMS: atom_id res chain seq x y z
N MET A 1 -37.18 18.96 -52.53
CA MET A 1 -37.19 19.61 -51.24
C MET A 1 -37.57 18.56 -50.21
N SER A 2 -36.90 18.17 -49.25
CA SER A 2 -35.65 18.64 -48.63
C SER A 2 -35.18 17.60 -47.63
N CYS A 3 -34.38 16.65 -48.04
CA CYS A 3 -33.72 15.72 -47.14
C CYS A 3 -32.73 16.48 -46.24
N HIS A 4 -32.08 17.51 -46.79
CA HIS A 4 -31.14 18.35 -46.05
C HIS A 4 -31.75 19.17 -44.91
N ALA A 5 -33.01 19.67 -45.10
CA ALA A 5 -33.68 20.42 -44.03
C ALA A 5 -34.10 19.54 -42.83
N LYS A 6 -34.38 18.27 -43.08
CA LYS A 6 -34.70 17.31 -42.01
C LYS A 6 -33.46 16.87 -41.26
N LEU A 7 -32.31 16.69 -41.91
CA LEU A 7 -31.05 16.37 -41.27
C LEU A 7 -30.54 17.54 -40.41
N SER A 8 -30.65 18.79 -40.92
CA SER A 8 -30.21 19.95 -40.12
C SER A 8 -31.08 20.20 -38.90
N ALA A 9 -32.41 19.97 -39.02
CA ALA A 9 -33.32 20.06 -37.89
C ALA A 9 -33.09 18.95 -36.85
N PHE A 10 -32.74 17.73 -37.30
CA PHE A 10 -32.38 16.63 -36.43
C PHE A 10 -31.08 16.89 -35.68
N ALA A 11 -30.03 17.37 -36.37
CA ALA A 11 -28.75 17.74 -35.78
C ALA A 11 -28.91 18.90 -34.78
N ALA A 12 -29.75 19.90 -35.10
CA ALA A 12 -30.00 21.01 -34.17
C ALA A 12 -30.80 20.60 -32.92
N ARG A 13 -31.67 19.61 -33.05
CA ARG A 13 -32.37 19.00 -31.90
C ARG A 13 -31.42 18.16 -31.02
N PHE A 14 -30.48 17.48 -31.65
CA PHE A 14 -29.49 16.69 -30.91
C PHE A 14 -28.53 17.61 -30.16
N ALA A 15 -28.11 18.72 -30.74
CA ALA A 15 -27.21 19.71 -30.12
C ALA A 15 -27.90 20.51 -28.99
N LYS A 16 -29.24 20.54 -28.93
CA LYS A 16 -30.01 21.21 -27.86
C LYS A 16 -30.47 20.30 -26.71
N ARG A 17 -30.14 19.01 -26.76
CA ARG A 17 -30.44 18.11 -25.66
C ARG A 17 -29.32 18.12 -24.63
N ASP A 18 -29.57 18.76 -23.50
CA ASP A 18 -28.65 18.77 -22.33
C ASP A 18 -28.46 17.37 -21.73
N ASP A 19 -29.31 16.40 -22.11
CA ASP A 19 -29.19 15.00 -21.67
C ASP A 19 -27.85 14.34 -22.08
N GLY A 20 -27.24 14.78 -23.19
CA GLY A 20 -25.95 14.29 -23.66
C GLY A 20 -24.75 14.89 -22.92
N ALA A 21 -24.87 16.12 -22.43
CA ALA A 21 -23.80 16.82 -21.73
C ALA A 21 -23.46 16.14 -20.38
N ALA A 22 -24.47 15.75 -19.61
CA ALA A 22 -24.29 15.06 -18.35
C ALA A 22 -23.62 13.67 -18.53
N THR A 23 -23.95 12.96 -19.63
CA THR A 23 -23.33 11.66 -19.94
C THR A 23 -21.86 11.81 -20.33
N VAL A 24 -21.53 12.83 -21.15
CA VAL A 24 -20.15 13.12 -21.54
C VAL A 24 -19.34 13.56 -20.33
N GLU A 25 -19.91 14.37 -19.47
CA GLU A 25 -19.25 14.80 -18.22
C GLU A 25 -18.97 13.59 -17.31
N ALA A 26 -19.93 12.69 -17.10
CA ALA A 26 -19.74 11.48 -16.32
C ALA A 26 -18.64 10.59 -16.89
N VAL A 27 -18.56 10.41 -18.21
CA VAL A 27 -17.51 9.61 -18.88
C VAL A 27 -16.14 10.22 -18.68
N ILE A 28 -16.00 11.55 -18.66
CA ILE A 28 -14.72 12.23 -18.43
C ILE A 28 -14.28 12.06 -16.97
N TRP A 29 -15.20 12.10 -15.99
CA TRP A 29 -14.90 11.93 -14.59
C TRP A 29 -14.61 10.48 -14.20
N LEU A 30 -15.10 9.51 -14.94
CA LEU A 30 -14.98 8.09 -14.64
C LEU A 30 -13.51 7.63 -14.51
N PRO A 31 -12.59 7.90 -15.45
CA PRO A 31 -11.20 7.52 -15.31
C PRO A 31 -10.52 8.22 -14.12
N PHE A 32 -10.88 9.46 -13.83
CA PHE A 32 -10.37 10.18 -12.66
C PHE A 32 -10.76 9.46 -11.35
N PHE A 33 -12.00 9.04 -11.21
CA PHE A 33 -12.46 8.29 -10.04
C PHE A 33 -11.78 6.93 -9.93
N PHE A 34 -11.55 6.22 -11.04
CA PHE A 34 -10.82 4.95 -11.00
C PHE A 34 -9.39 5.12 -10.49
N ILE A 35 -8.68 6.15 -10.94
CA ILE A 35 -7.33 6.46 -10.45
C ILE A 35 -7.38 6.83 -8.97
N LEU A 36 -8.33 7.66 -8.56
CA LEU A 36 -8.50 8.08 -7.17
C LEU A 36 -8.78 6.89 -6.25
N PHE A 37 -9.73 6.00 -6.61
CA PHE A 37 -10.02 4.81 -5.81
C PHE A 37 -8.87 3.81 -5.80
N GLY A 38 -8.15 3.65 -6.91
CA GLY A 38 -6.94 2.84 -6.97
C GLY A 38 -5.87 3.37 -6.01
N LEU A 39 -5.63 4.67 -6.00
CA LEU A 39 -4.69 5.32 -5.08
C LEU A 39 -5.10 5.13 -3.60
N LEU A 40 -6.38 5.31 -3.29
CA LEU A 40 -6.88 5.08 -1.93
C LEU A 40 -6.71 3.62 -1.48
N ALA A 41 -6.94 2.67 -2.38
CA ALA A 41 -6.73 1.25 -2.10
C ALA A 41 -5.25 0.94 -1.86
N ASP A 42 -4.34 1.43 -2.70
CA ASP A 42 -2.89 1.25 -2.54
C ASP A 42 -2.39 1.82 -1.21
N VAL A 43 -2.78 3.05 -0.89
CA VAL A 43 -2.42 3.69 0.40
C VAL A 43 -2.92 2.85 1.58
N SER A 44 -4.16 2.34 1.51
CA SER A 44 -4.72 1.48 2.56
C SER A 44 -3.93 0.18 2.72
N MET A 45 -3.48 -0.42 1.61
CA MET A 45 -2.67 -1.65 1.65
C MET A 45 -1.28 -1.40 2.24
N VAL A 46 -0.65 -0.27 1.94
CA VAL A 46 0.63 0.12 2.55
C VAL A 46 0.49 0.26 4.07
N PHE A 47 -0.54 0.94 4.56
CA PHE A 47 -0.79 1.06 6.01
C PHE A 47 -1.11 -0.29 6.66
N HIS A 48 -1.84 -1.15 5.98
CA HIS A 48 -2.10 -2.51 6.46
C HIS A 48 -0.80 -3.33 6.55
N GLY A 49 0.06 -3.25 5.54
CA GLY A 49 1.39 -3.85 5.55
C GLY A 49 2.26 -3.34 6.70
N GLN A 50 2.28 -2.03 6.93
CA GLN A 50 3.00 -1.42 8.05
C GLN A 50 2.52 -1.96 9.41
N SER A 51 1.21 -2.06 9.59
CA SER A 51 0.64 -2.59 10.85
C SER A 51 1.01 -4.05 11.07
N LYS A 52 1.00 -4.88 10.02
CA LYS A 52 1.46 -6.28 10.09
C LYS A 52 2.93 -6.38 10.42
N LEU A 53 3.79 -5.60 9.76
CA LEU A 53 5.23 -5.59 10.04
C LEU A 53 5.50 -5.20 11.49
N LEU A 54 4.84 -4.16 11.99
CA LEU A 54 4.98 -3.72 13.37
C LEU A 54 4.60 -4.83 14.35
N ALA A 55 3.50 -5.53 14.12
CA ALA A 55 3.06 -6.65 14.96
C ALA A 55 4.08 -7.80 14.97
N ILE A 56 4.67 -8.14 13.82
CA ILE A 56 5.71 -9.17 13.71
C ILE A 56 6.97 -8.78 14.49
N VAL A 57 7.43 -7.53 14.31
CA VAL A 57 8.63 -7.02 14.99
C VAL A 57 8.43 -6.99 16.51
N GLN A 58 7.28 -6.51 16.98
CA GLN A 58 6.94 -6.50 18.40
C GLN A 58 6.88 -7.93 18.99
N ALA A 59 6.27 -8.87 18.26
CA ALA A 59 6.23 -10.27 18.68
C ALA A 59 7.62 -10.90 18.75
N ALA A 60 8.50 -10.61 17.79
CA ALA A 60 9.88 -11.07 17.77
C ALA A 60 10.68 -10.53 18.96
N ASN A 61 10.61 -9.22 19.20
CA ASN A 61 11.31 -8.58 20.32
C ASN A 61 10.83 -9.14 21.66
N ARG A 62 9.52 -9.32 21.82
CA ARG A 62 8.96 -9.94 23.02
C ARG A 62 9.43 -11.39 23.20
N ASN A 63 9.45 -12.18 22.14
CA ASN A 63 9.94 -13.56 22.21
C ASN A 63 11.44 -13.62 22.57
N MET A 64 12.23 -12.68 22.10
CA MET A 64 13.65 -12.56 22.49
C MET A 64 13.77 -12.10 23.95
N SER A 65 12.95 -11.13 24.38
CA SER A 65 12.97 -10.59 25.76
C SER A 65 12.70 -11.66 26.80
N ILE A 66 11.76 -12.58 26.55
CA ILE A 66 11.41 -13.69 27.44
C ILE A 66 12.22 -14.96 27.20
N GLY A 67 13.27 -14.91 26.37
CA GLY A 67 14.19 -16.03 26.13
C GLY A 67 13.68 -17.14 25.22
N ARG A 68 12.55 -16.95 24.51
CA ARG A 68 12.07 -17.92 23.50
C ARG A 68 12.94 -17.92 22.25
N LEU A 69 13.41 -16.75 21.83
CA LEU A 69 14.44 -16.60 20.80
C LEU A 69 15.75 -16.33 21.51
N LYS A 70 16.74 -17.18 21.25
CA LYS A 70 17.97 -17.23 22.03
C LYS A 70 18.94 -16.08 21.77
N ASP A 71 18.92 -15.55 20.54
CA ASP A 71 19.86 -14.56 20.09
C ASP A 71 19.27 -13.65 18.97
N VAL A 72 20.07 -12.64 18.61
CA VAL A 72 19.76 -11.68 17.54
C VAL A 72 19.50 -12.39 16.21
N THR A 73 20.29 -13.42 15.88
CA THR A 73 20.17 -14.15 14.61
C THR A 73 18.86 -14.95 14.54
N ALA A 74 18.48 -15.61 15.63
CA ALA A 74 17.21 -16.32 15.72
C ALA A 74 16.02 -15.34 15.57
N THR A 75 16.13 -14.15 16.14
CA THR A 75 15.12 -13.10 16.04
C THR A 75 15.00 -12.58 14.61
N GLN A 76 16.12 -12.29 13.94
CA GLN A 76 16.12 -11.88 12.52
C GLN A 76 15.51 -12.94 11.62
N ASN A 77 15.88 -14.22 11.80
CA ASN A 77 15.34 -15.33 11.01
C ASN A 77 13.84 -15.50 11.21
N PHE A 78 13.35 -15.34 12.44
CA PHE A 78 11.92 -15.37 12.73
C PHE A 78 11.17 -14.26 11.98
N VAL A 79 11.67 -13.03 12.05
CA VAL A 79 11.05 -11.89 11.35
C VAL A 79 11.10 -12.07 9.85
N LEU A 80 12.23 -12.53 9.28
CA LEU A 80 12.34 -12.81 7.84
C LEU A 80 11.35 -13.89 7.40
N ALA A 81 11.19 -14.98 8.14
CA ALA A 81 10.25 -16.05 7.82
C ALA A 81 8.80 -15.59 7.84
N GLU A 82 8.42 -14.76 8.81
CA GLU A 82 7.06 -14.21 8.89
C GLU A 82 6.78 -13.16 7.81
N THR A 83 7.75 -12.30 7.51
CA THR A 83 7.61 -11.26 6.48
C THR A 83 7.64 -11.83 5.06
N ALA A 84 8.38 -12.92 4.80
CA ALA A 84 8.45 -13.55 3.50
C ALA A 84 7.10 -14.02 2.96
N LYS A 85 6.11 -14.20 3.82
CA LYS A 85 4.73 -14.60 3.44
C LYS A 85 4.01 -13.55 2.59
N PHE A 86 4.42 -12.28 2.66
CA PHE A 86 3.78 -11.19 1.92
C PHE A 86 4.77 -10.17 1.31
N THR A 87 6.03 -10.19 1.72
CA THR A 87 7.10 -9.39 1.13
C THR A 87 8.42 -10.16 1.14
N PRO A 88 8.80 -10.78 0.01
CA PRO A 88 9.99 -11.62 -0.06
C PRO A 88 11.30 -10.82 -0.02
N ASN A 89 11.25 -9.52 -0.29
CA ASN A 89 12.42 -8.65 -0.38
C ASN A 89 12.70 -7.88 0.93
N ALA A 90 12.15 -8.33 2.05
CA ALA A 90 12.35 -7.70 3.36
C ALA A 90 13.82 -7.82 3.81
N ARG A 91 14.30 -6.77 4.45
CA ARG A 91 15.60 -6.73 5.16
C ARG A 91 15.32 -6.52 6.63
N VAL A 92 16.02 -7.26 7.48
CA VAL A 92 15.84 -7.20 8.93
C VAL A 92 17.17 -6.94 9.60
N LEU A 93 17.19 -6.02 10.54
CA LEU A 93 18.31 -5.74 11.43
C LEU A 93 17.80 -5.77 12.86
N THR A 94 18.37 -6.63 13.70
CA THR A 94 18.12 -6.67 15.13
C THR A 94 19.41 -6.39 15.88
N THR A 95 19.34 -5.57 16.92
CA THR A 95 20.45 -5.28 17.83
C THR A 95 19.97 -5.47 19.28
N ASP A 96 20.88 -5.95 20.14
CA ASP A 96 20.70 -6.01 21.60
C ASP A 96 21.85 -5.23 22.23
N VAL A 97 21.55 -4.05 22.75
CA VAL A 97 22.53 -3.17 23.38
C VAL A 97 22.07 -2.88 24.80
N ALA A 98 22.85 -3.35 25.75
CA ALA A 98 22.58 -3.16 27.18
C ALA A 98 21.15 -3.60 27.61
N GLY A 99 20.61 -4.66 27.01
CA GLY A 99 19.28 -5.17 27.28
C GLY A 99 18.14 -4.44 26.54
N LEU A 100 18.45 -3.49 25.67
CA LEU A 100 17.49 -2.90 24.76
C LEU A 100 17.56 -3.63 23.41
N ILE A 101 16.50 -4.33 23.08
CA ILE A 101 16.33 -5.05 21.84
C ILE A 101 15.66 -4.08 20.83
N THR A 102 16.36 -3.75 19.77
CA THR A 102 15.85 -2.93 18.68
C THR A 102 15.80 -3.74 17.40
N THR A 103 14.65 -3.90 16.80
CA THR A 103 14.50 -4.57 15.49
C THR A 103 13.89 -3.62 14.48
N THR A 104 14.56 -3.50 13.34
CA THR A 104 14.12 -2.72 12.18
C THR A 104 13.89 -3.65 11.01
N VAL A 105 12.72 -3.54 10.39
CA VAL A 105 12.38 -4.21 9.13
C VAL A 105 12.24 -3.17 8.04
N SER A 106 12.93 -3.39 6.92
CA SER A 106 12.86 -2.55 5.74
C SER A 106 12.25 -3.35 4.59
N VAL A 107 11.19 -2.84 3.99
CA VAL A 107 10.50 -3.48 2.85
C VAL A 107 10.33 -2.49 1.71
N PRO A 108 10.41 -2.94 0.44
CA PRO A 108 10.06 -2.10 -0.71
C PRO A 108 8.57 -1.76 -0.66
N MET A 109 8.21 -0.50 -0.87
CA MET A 109 6.80 -0.10 -0.93
C MET A 109 6.05 -0.77 -2.08
N ALA A 110 6.75 -1.08 -3.17
CA ALA A 110 6.20 -1.80 -4.31
C ALA A 110 5.67 -3.21 -3.99
N ASP A 111 6.16 -3.85 -2.91
CA ASP A 111 5.66 -5.16 -2.47
C ASP A 111 4.33 -5.05 -1.69
N LEU A 112 3.93 -3.85 -1.30
CA LEU A 112 2.78 -3.60 -0.43
C LEU A 112 1.60 -2.96 -1.16
N ASP A 113 1.79 -2.44 -2.37
CA ASP A 113 0.71 -1.85 -3.16
C ASP A 113 -0.11 -2.93 -3.90
N LEU A 114 -1.34 -2.60 -4.27
CA LEU A 114 -2.26 -3.51 -4.96
C LEU A 114 -2.32 -3.22 -6.46
N PHE A 115 -2.36 -1.95 -6.85
CA PHE A 115 -2.52 -1.50 -8.23
C PHE A 115 -1.27 -0.83 -8.80
N GLY A 116 -0.27 -0.57 -7.98
CA GLY A 116 0.97 0.08 -8.37
C GLY A 116 0.84 1.60 -8.59
N VAL A 117 -0.30 2.19 -8.25
CA VAL A 117 -0.52 3.64 -8.41
C VAL A 117 0.29 4.42 -7.39
N ALA A 118 0.38 3.93 -6.16
CA ALA A 118 1.16 4.56 -5.10
C ALA A 118 2.67 4.46 -5.35
N SER A 119 3.15 3.38 -5.98
CA SER A 119 4.57 3.18 -6.29
C SER A 119 5.12 4.19 -7.28
N VAL A 120 4.28 4.75 -8.17
CA VAL A 120 4.65 5.82 -9.10
C VAL A 120 5.07 7.09 -8.35
N PHE A 121 4.47 7.32 -7.17
CA PHE A 121 4.75 8.50 -6.34
C PHE A 121 5.74 8.24 -5.21
N GLN A 122 5.93 6.98 -4.82
CA GLN A 122 6.72 6.58 -3.66
C GLN A 122 7.65 5.41 -3.99
N SER A 123 8.60 5.64 -4.88
CA SER A 123 9.71 4.70 -5.08
C SER A 123 10.62 4.74 -3.84
N GLY A 124 10.41 3.86 -2.87
CA GLY A 124 11.16 3.88 -1.62
C GLY A 124 11.02 2.62 -0.80
N TRP A 125 11.75 2.61 0.31
CA TRP A 125 11.70 1.58 1.33
C TRP A 125 10.90 2.09 2.52
N MET A 126 10.00 1.25 3.02
CA MET A 126 9.32 1.49 4.29
C MET A 126 10.12 0.82 5.40
N ASN A 127 10.44 1.58 6.45
CA ASN A 127 11.14 1.09 7.62
C ASN A 127 10.19 1.05 8.80
N VAL A 128 10.11 -0.10 9.48
CA VAL A 128 9.34 -0.28 10.70
C VAL A 128 10.31 -0.71 11.80
N THR A 129 10.36 0.05 12.87
CA THR A 129 11.24 -0.21 14.02
C THR A 129 10.40 -0.38 15.27
N ALA A 130 10.74 -1.37 16.09
CA ALA A 130 10.21 -1.51 17.44
C ALA A 130 11.34 -1.82 18.42
N GLU A 131 11.18 -1.32 19.64
CA GLU A 131 12.11 -1.49 20.75
C GLU A 131 11.43 -2.23 21.89
N HIS A 132 12.20 -3.04 22.61
CA HIS A 132 11.73 -3.77 23.78
C HIS A 132 12.85 -3.98 24.78
N LEU A 133 12.56 -3.77 26.06
CA LEU A 133 13.53 -4.06 27.10
C LEU A 133 13.55 -5.56 27.42
N LYS A 134 14.73 -6.11 27.63
CA LYS A 134 14.93 -7.50 28.01
C LYS A 134 14.46 -7.71 29.45
N GLU A 135 13.58 -8.72 29.64
CA GLU A 135 12.99 -9.01 30.95
C GLU A 135 13.81 -10.02 31.78
N ILE A 136 14.87 -10.58 31.16
CA ILE A 136 15.78 -11.57 31.77
C ILE A 136 17.23 -11.20 31.58
#